data_2bb7a3c4fcb2ba60c443fcdfe26ef950
#
_entry.id   2bb7a3c4fcb2ba60c443fcdfe26ef950
#
_cell.length_a   1.000
_cell.length_b   1.000
_cell.length_c   1.000
_cell.angle_alpha   90.00
_cell.angle_beta   90.00
_cell.angle_gamma   90.00
#
_symmetry.space_group_name_H-M   'P 1'
#
loop_
_entity.id
_entity.type
_entity.pdbx_description
1 polymer ?
#
loop_
_entity_poly.entity_id
_entity_poly.type
_entity_poly.pdbx_seq_one_letter_code
_entity_poly.pdbx_strand_id
1 'polypeptide(L)'
;GLPTQTVQYTGTDVDDLNQFLQNNTGKIVQLTQDIQVYKNTNGSFGIIMVPSDTILDGNGHRLVMKAGYTEAPDVGVVLYVYKDGVIPSTNCGVKNLSTDIPYVNSINVFSADNILIENNTLNNATKSGIMISDEYGSTVNGIIRGNTINNVGDDAIAVYGNHSNLLIDSNRISGAKGFAGIAISCLQNGQQIRVDNETTGPHDIIVTGNVVSGCSGEALYCIGSYKTYITYNTLRDSILEGVCLDSGCIGNYFAHNEVVNNGIAGGLPG
;
A
#
# COMPACT_ATOMS: atom_id res chain seq x y z
N GLY A 1 -11.55 17.54 -2.79
CA GLY A 1 -11.21 16.76 -1.59
C GLY A 1 -11.86 15.39 -1.59
N LEU A 2 -11.54 14.59 -0.56
CA LEU A 2 -12.15 13.26 -0.41
C LEU A 2 -13.67 13.38 -0.22
N PRO A 3 -14.46 12.40 -0.71
CA PRO A 3 -15.89 12.39 -0.53
C PRO A 3 -16.27 12.29 0.95
N THR A 4 -17.43 12.86 1.30
CA THR A 4 -17.95 12.90 2.67
C THR A 4 -19.32 12.26 2.83
N GLN A 5 -20.06 12.09 1.75
CA GLN A 5 -21.40 11.46 1.79
C GLN A 5 -21.29 9.97 1.58
N THR A 6 -22.00 9.21 2.40
CA THR A 6 -22.01 7.74 2.35
C THR A 6 -23.26 7.21 1.64
N VAL A 7 -23.06 6.19 0.81
CA VAL A 7 -24.12 5.36 0.26
C VAL A 7 -23.81 3.90 0.59
N GLN A 8 -24.81 3.12 0.94
CA GLN A 8 -24.63 1.71 1.28
C GLN A 8 -24.76 0.81 0.06
N TYR A 9 -23.82 -0.11 -0.08
CA TYR A 9 -23.90 -1.22 -1.00
C TYR A 9 -24.40 -2.46 -0.26
N THR A 10 -25.53 -3.00 -0.68
CA THR A 10 -26.21 -4.09 0.04
C THR A 10 -26.01 -5.47 -0.57
N GLY A 11 -25.28 -5.57 -1.67
CA GLY A 11 -24.98 -6.82 -2.36
C GLY A 11 -23.74 -7.53 -1.80
N THR A 12 -23.40 -8.67 -2.41
CA THR A 12 -22.28 -9.54 -2.03
C THR A 12 -21.37 -9.91 -3.19
N ASP A 13 -21.68 -9.48 -4.39
CA ASP A 13 -20.97 -9.87 -5.62
C ASP A 13 -19.99 -8.78 -6.06
N VAL A 14 -18.77 -9.18 -6.39
CA VAL A 14 -17.69 -8.24 -6.75
C VAL A 14 -17.97 -7.49 -8.05
N ASP A 15 -18.55 -8.13 -9.06
CA ASP A 15 -18.84 -7.45 -10.32
C ASP A 15 -19.93 -6.39 -10.15
N ASP A 16 -20.95 -6.72 -9.37
CA ASP A 16 -22.01 -5.79 -9.03
C ASP A 16 -21.47 -4.63 -8.17
N LEU A 17 -20.57 -4.91 -7.25
CA LEU A 17 -19.89 -3.86 -6.48
C LEU A 17 -19.11 -2.92 -7.40
N ASN A 18 -18.35 -3.44 -8.36
CA ASN A 18 -17.60 -2.59 -9.29
C ASN A 18 -18.53 -1.67 -10.10
N GLN A 19 -19.68 -2.17 -10.54
CA GLN A 19 -20.68 -1.35 -11.22
C GLN A 19 -21.27 -0.29 -10.27
N PHE A 20 -21.54 -0.67 -9.03
CA PHE A 20 -22.07 0.25 -8.03
C PHE A 20 -21.08 1.38 -7.70
N LEU A 21 -19.77 1.07 -7.60
CA LEU A 21 -18.73 2.07 -7.43
C LEU A 21 -18.73 3.08 -8.58
N GLN A 22 -18.82 2.60 -9.83
CA GLN A 22 -18.85 3.47 -11.01
C GLN A 22 -20.10 4.37 -11.04
N ASN A 23 -21.22 3.88 -10.56
CA ASN A 23 -22.49 4.62 -10.53
C ASN A 23 -22.61 5.58 -9.34
N ASN A 24 -21.68 5.52 -8.38
CA ASN A 24 -21.72 6.31 -7.15
C ASN A 24 -20.42 7.08 -6.90
N THR A 25 -19.79 7.57 -7.96
CA THR A 25 -18.65 8.48 -7.82
C THR A 25 -19.05 9.73 -7.03
N GLY A 26 -18.10 10.29 -6.30
CA GLY A 26 -18.35 11.41 -5.40
C GLY A 26 -18.84 10.98 -4.00
N LYS A 27 -18.88 9.68 -3.72
CA LYS A 27 -19.40 9.16 -2.45
C LYS A 27 -18.45 8.17 -1.79
N ILE A 28 -18.67 7.96 -0.50
CA ILE A 28 -18.16 6.83 0.24
C ILE A 28 -19.14 5.68 0.02
N VAL A 29 -18.67 4.61 -0.63
CA VAL A 29 -19.45 3.40 -0.83
C VAL A 29 -19.15 2.45 0.32
N GLN A 30 -20.12 2.27 1.20
CA GLN A 30 -19.99 1.46 2.41
C GLN A 30 -20.58 0.08 2.22
N LEU A 31 -19.79 -0.95 2.47
CA LEU A 31 -20.25 -2.32 2.45
C LEU A 31 -21.16 -2.62 3.66
N THR A 32 -22.12 -3.51 3.46
CA THR A 32 -22.99 -4.03 4.52
C THR A 32 -22.83 -5.53 4.73
N GLN A 33 -22.08 -6.20 3.87
CA GLN A 33 -21.82 -7.63 3.88
C GLN A 33 -20.42 -7.92 3.34
N ASP A 34 -19.92 -9.12 3.58
CA ASP A 34 -18.72 -9.62 2.93
C ASP A 34 -18.92 -9.71 1.42
N ILE A 35 -17.87 -9.47 0.66
CA ILE A 35 -17.90 -9.53 -0.79
C ILE A 35 -17.28 -10.82 -1.28
N GLN A 36 -18.02 -11.54 -2.09
CA GLN A 36 -17.55 -12.74 -2.77
C GLN A 36 -16.78 -12.35 -4.04
N VAL A 37 -15.52 -12.73 -4.09
CA VAL A 37 -14.63 -12.43 -5.20
C VAL A 37 -14.30 -13.65 -6.02
N TYR A 38 -14.12 -13.44 -7.31
CA TYR A 38 -13.68 -14.45 -8.27
C TYR A 38 -12.89 -13.73 -9.37
N LYS A 39 -12.21 -14.49 -10.21
CA LYS A 39 -11.43 -13.88 -11.28
C LYS A 39 -12.33 -13.09 -12.21
N ASN A 40 -12.02 -11.81 -12.38
CA ASN A 40 -12.72 -11.00 -13.35
C ASN A 40 -12.33 -11.43 -14.76
N THR A 41 -13.32 -11.84 -15.55
CA THR A 41 -13.11 -12.26 -16.95
C THR A 41 -12.88 -11.09 -17.90
N ASN A 42 -13.04 -9.86 -17.44
CA ASN A 42 -12.96 -8.64 -18.26
C ASN A 42 -11.54 -8.06 -18.41
N GLY A 43 -10.50 -8.79 -17.98
CA GLY A 43 -9.10 -8.36 -18.16
C GLY A 43 -8.70 -7.14 -17.35
N SER A 44 -9.44 -6.77 -16.31
CA SER A 44 -9.08 -5.67 -15.42
C SER A 44 -7.92 -6.07 -14.51
N PHE A 45 -7.05 -5.10 -14.22
CA PHE A 45 -5.84 -5.30 -13.41
C PHE A 45 -6.14 -5.69 -11.95
N GLY A 46 -7.30 -5.31 -11.42
CA GLY A 46 -7.71 -5.59 -10.05
C GLY A 46 -9.10 -6.18 -9.98
N ILE A 47 -9.37 -6.88 -8.89
CA ILE A 47 -10.71 -7.43 -8.62
C ILE A 47 -11.70 -6.29 -8.36
N ILE A 48 -11.29 -5.30 -7.54
CA ILE A 48 -12.10 -4.12 -7.24
C ILE A 48 -11.37 -2.90 -7.75
N MET A 49 -12.04 -2.09 -8.55
CA MET A 49 -11.51 -0.83 -9.08
C MET A 49 -12.25 0.35 -8.44
N VAL A 50 -11.53 1.13 -7.65
CA VAL A 50 -12.08 2.33 -7.02
C VAL A 50 -11.82 3.53 -7.91
N PRO A 51 -12.86 4.18 -8.45
CA PRO A 51 -12.69 5.33 -9.32
C PRO A 51 -12.29 6.59 -8.56
N SER A 52 -11.96 7.64 -9.29
CA SER A 52 -11.73 8.97 -8.73
C SER A 52 -12.95 9.45 -7.93
N ASP A 53 -12.69 10.31 -6.96
CA ASP A 53 -13.72 10.91 -6.10
C ASP A 53 -14.57 9.88 -5.32
N THR A 54 -14.01 8.71 -5.07
CA THR A 54 -14.74 7.60 -4.44
C THR A 54 -13.88 6.95 -3.36
N ILE A 55 -14.50 6.62 -2.24
CA ILE A 55 -13.88 5.79 -1.20
C ILE A 55 -14.70 4.50 -1.06
N LEU A 56 -14.01 3.37 -1.09
CA LEU A 56 -14.57 2.09 -0.66
C LEU A 56 -14.39 1.96 0.84
N ASP A 57 -15.49 1.93 1.57
CA ASP A 57 -15.50 1.66 3.01
C ASP A 57 -15.96 0.22 3.25
N GLY A 58 -15.01 -0.63 3.64
CA GLY A 58 -15.31 -2.03 3.95
C GLY A 58 -16.18 -2.21 5.19
N ASN A 59 -16.30 -1.20 6.06
CA ASN A 59 -17.11 -1.25 7.26
C ASN A 59 -16.85 -2.50 8.13
N GLY A 60 -15.60 -2.96 8.13
CA GLY A 60 -15.18 -4.17 8.84
C GLY A 60 -15.46 -5.48 8.11
N HIS A 61 -16.03 -5.44 6.92
CA HIS A 61 -16.30 -6.62 6.12
C HIS A 61 -15.06 -7.09 5.35
N ARG A 62 -15.17 -8.29 4.78
CA ARG A 62 -14.06 -9.02 4.17
C ARG A 62 -14.30 -9.26 2.68
N LEU A 63 -13.21 -9.36 1.95
CA LEU A 63 -13.21 -10.00 0.64
C LEU A 63 -12.97 -11.50 0.86
N VAL A 64 -13.86 -12.33 0.33
CA VAL A 64 -13.79 -13.80 0.46
C VAL A 64 -13.90 -14.45 -0.91
N MET A 65 -13.13 -15.50 -1.13
CA MET A 65 -13.22 -16.26 -2.38
C MET A 65 -14.60 -16.90 -2.52
N LYS A 66 -15.22 -16.73 -3.66
CA LYS A 66 -16.48 -17.42 -3.99
C LYS A 66 -16.28 -18.93 -3.91
N ALA A 67 -17.25 -19.62 -3.33
CA ALA A 67 -17.20 -21.05 -3.17
C ALA A 67 -16.97 -21.78 -4.51
N GLY A 68 -16.01 -22.70 -4.54
CA GLY A 68 -15.61 -23.42 -5.74
C GLY A 68 -14.63 -22.71 -6.66
N TYR A 69 -14.24 -21.49 -6.33
CA TYR A 69 -13.26 -20.74 -7.10
C TYR A 69 -11.86 -20.93 -6.52
N THR A 70 -10.91 -21.36 -7.33
CA THR A 70 -9.56 -21.74 -6.89
C THR A 70 -8.44 -20.97 -7.56
N GLU A 71 -8.73 -20.12 -8.55
CA GLU A 71 -7.68 -19.32 -9.19
C GLU A 71 -7.23 -18.17 -8.28
N ALA A 72 -5.92 -18.03 -8.10
CA ALA A 72 -5.34 -16.92 -7.38
C ALA A 72 -5.54 -15.62 -8.18
N PRO A 73 -6.17 -14.61 -7.62
CA PRO A 73 -6.33 -13.32 -8.29
C PRO A 73 -5.00 -12.54 -8.29
N ASP A 74 -4.82 -11.65 -9.27
CA ASP A 74 -3.60 -10.86 -9.39
C ASP A 74 -3.53 -9.76 -8.32
N VAL A 75 -4.38 -8.75 -8.43
CA VAL A 75 -4.43 -7.60 -7.51
C VAL A 75 -5.80 -7.50 -6.88
N GLY A 76 -5.86 -7.14 -5.62
CA GLY A 76 -7.13 -6.96 -4.90
C GLY A 76 -7.81 -5.64 -5.27
N VAL A 77 -7.58 -4.60 -4.48
CA VAL A 77 -8.16 -3.27 -4.70
C VAL A 77 -7.18 -2.40 -5.47
N VAL A 78 -7.64 -1.78 -6.53
CA VAL A 78 -6.87 -0.84 -7.33
C VAL A 78 -7.44 0.56 -7.21
N LEU A 79 -6.61 1.53 -6.86
CA LEU A 79 -6.93 2.95 -6.96
C LEU A 79 -6.42 3.44 -8.33
N TYR A 80 -7.31 3.35 -9.33
CA TYR A 80 -6.90 3.57 -10.69
C TYR A 80 -8.09 3.77 -11.62
N VAL A 81 -7.98 4.71 -12.55
CA VAL A 81 -8.90 4.83 -13.67
C VAL A 81 -8.09 4.79 -14.96
N TYR A 82 -8.23 3.69 -15.70
CA TYR A 82 -7.69 3.59 -17.04
C TYR A 82 -8.73 4.12 -18.05
N LYS A 83 -8.34 5.12 -18.80
CA LYS A 83 -9.07 5.53 -19.99
C LYS A 83 -8.08 6.14 -20.97
N ASP A 84 -7.84 5.49 -22.10
CA ASP A 84 -7.10 5.94 -23.29
C ASP A 84 -5.90 6.88 -23.08
N GLY A 85 -5.15 6.65 -22.05
CA GLY A 85 -4.07 7.49 -21.55
C GLY A 85 -4.18 7.61 -20.04
N VAL A 86 -3.07 7.55 -19.37
CA VAL A 86 -3.03 7.55 -17.91
C VAL A 86 -3.54 8.89 -17.39
N ILE A 87 -4.76 8.90 -16.87
CA ILE A 87 -5.27 10.03 -16.10
C ILE A 87 -5.03 9.66 -14.63
N PRO A 88 -4.28 10.46 -13.85
CA PRO A 88 -4.14 10.22 -12.42
C PRO A 88 -5.50 10.16 -11.76
N SER A 89 -5.72 9.13 -10.92
CA SER A 89 -6.90 9.09 -10.06
C SER A 89 -6.82 10.22 -9.05
N THR A 90 -7.95 10.78 -8.66
CA THR A 90 -8.01 11.86 -7.68
C THR A 90 -8.99 11.55 -6.57
N ASN A 91 -8.68 11.97 -5.35
CA ASN A 91 -9.60 11.93 -4.22
C ASN A 91 -10.24 10.54 -4.03
N CYS A 92 -9.43 9.50 -3.95
CA CYS A 92 -9.93 8.13 -3.83
C CYS A 92 -9.30 7.40 -2.67
N GLY A 93 -9.90 6.30 -2.27
CA GLY A 93 -9.35 5.53 -1.17
C GLY A 93 -10.09 4.24 -0.87
N VAL A 94 -9.54 3.52 0.09
CA VAL A 94 -10.10 2.31 0.66
C VAL A 94 -9.84 2.29 2.15
N LYS A 95 -10.87 1.98 2.93
CA LYS A 95 -10.77 1.93 4.40
C LYS A 95 -11.60 0.81 5.00
N ASN A 96 -11.23 0.38 6.20
CA ASN A 96 -11.97 -0.58 7.01
C ASN A 96 -12.27 -1.90 6.30
N LEU A 97 -11.40 -2.33 5.41
CA LEU A 97 -11.54 -3.55 4.62
C LEU A 97 -10.56 -4.61 5.09
N SER A 98 -10.98 -5.86 5.12
CA SER A 98 -10.11 -7.00 5.46
C SER A 98 -10.01 -7.98 4.32
N THR A 99 -8.86 -8.60 4.14
CA THR A 99 -8.68 -9.73 3.24
C THR A 99 -7.55 -10.65 3.69
N ASP A 100 -7.76 -11.96 3.55
CA ASP A 100 -6.73 -12.99 3.72
C ASP A 100 -6.35 -13.64 2.37
N ILE A 101 -6.94 -13.16 1.29
CA ILE A 101 -6.73 -13.71 -0.05
C ILE A 101 -5.29 -13.42 -0.48
N PRO A 102 -4.55 -14.43 -1.01
CA PRO A 102 -3.16 -14.25 -1.43
C PRO A 102 -3.05 -13.49 -2.76
N TYR A 103 -3.54 -12.28 -2.80
CA TYR A 103 -3.33 -11.38 -3.94
C TYR A 103 -1.84 -11.13 -4.17
N VAL A 104 -1.46 -10.77 -5.38
CA VAL A 104 -0.11 -10.28 -5.65
C VAL A 104 0.14 -9.03 -4.81
N ASN A 105 -0.72 -8.02 -4.94
CA ASN A 105 -0.80 -6.88 -4.02
C ASN A 105 -2.24 -6.77 -3.53
N SER A 106 -2.44 -6.61 -2.22
CA SER A 106 -3.80 -6.46 -1.69
C SER A 106 -4.41 -5.13 -2.11
N ILE A 107 -3.63 -4.06 -2.07
CA ILE A 107 -4.02 -2.72 -2.56
C ILE A 107 -2.90 -2.18 -3.44
N ASN A 108 -3.25 -1.72 -4.64
CA ASN A 108 -2.29 -1.12 -5.57
C ASN A 108 -2.75 0.27 -6.02
N VAL A 109 -1.85 1.23 -5.94
CA VAL A 109 -2.04 2.59 -6.47
C VAL A 109 -1.09 2.77 -7.63
N PHE A 110 -1.60 3.09 -8.81
CA PHE A 110 -0.77 3.26 -10.00
C PHE A 110 -0.35 4.71 -10.24
N SER A 111 -1.27 5.64 -10.13
CA SER A 111 -0.98 7.08 -10.18
C SER A 111 -2.18 7.81 -9.62
N ALA A 112 -1.98 8.62 -8.61
CA ALA A 112 -3.09 9.28 -7.94
C ALA A 112 -2.68 10.60 -7.29
N ASP A 113 -3.66 11.43 -7.06
CA ASP A 113 -3.54 12.65 -6.25
C ASP A 113 -4.60 12.60 -5.15
N ASN A 114 -4.15 12.72 -3.91
CA ASN A 114 -4.99 12.71 -2.71
C ASN A 114 -5.69 11.36 -2.47
N ILE A 115 -4.93 10.41 -1.91
CA ILE A 115 -5.41 9.08 -1.56
C ILE A 115 -5.57 8.89 -0.05
N LEU A 116 -6.49 8.01 0.33
CA LEU A 116 -6.65 7.52 1.70
C LEU A 116 -6.67 5.99 1.71
N ILE A 117 -5.72 5.38 2.41
CA ILE A 117 -5.68 3.95 2.68
C ILE A 117 -5.62 3.78 4.20
N GLU A 118 -6.76 3.44 4.82
CA GLU A 118 -6.90 3.58 6.27
C GLU A 118 -7.61 2.39 6.92
N ASN A 119 -7.05 1.90 8.02
CA ASN A 119 -7.65 0.87 8.87
C ASN A 119 -8.03 -0.43 8.13
N ASN A 120 -7.22 -0.84 7.17
CA ASN A 120 -7.40 -2.10 6.48
C ASN A 120 -6.60 -3.20 7.18
N THR A 121 -7.07 -4.44 7.10
CA THR A 121 -6.34 -5.63 7.54
C THR A 121 -6.02 -6.50 6.34
N LEU A 122 -4.75 -6.55 5.97
CA LEU A 122 -4.26 -7.13 4.74
C LEU A 122 -3.30 -8.27 5.05
N ASN A 123 -3.74 -9.51 4.84
CA ASN A 123 -2.95 -10.70 5.15
C ASN A 123 -2.62 -11.49 3.88
N ASN A 124 -1.44 -12.09 3.86
CA ASN A 124 -1.05 -13.13 2.92
C ASN A 124 -0.83 -12.69 1.46
N ALA A 125 -0.70 -11.41 1.17
CA ALA A 125 -0.30 -10.99 -0.18
C ALA A 125 1.00 -11.70 -0.59
N THR A 126 1.08 -12.18 -1.83
CA THR A 126 2.27 -12.88 -2.32
C THR A 126 3.43 -11.93 -2.60
N LYS A 127 3.15 -10.66 -2.81
CA LYS A 127 4.13 -9.58 -2.86
C LYS A 127 3.86 -8.57 -1.76
N SER A 128 3.13 -7.50 -2.03
CA SER A 128 2.96 -6.40 -1.08
C SER A 128 1.53 -6.27 -0.58
N GLY A 129 1.38 -5.87 0.67
CA GLY A 129 0.08 -5.47 1.20
C GLY A 129 -0.42 -4.21 0.50
N ILE A 130 0.41 -3.17 0.48
CA ILE A 130 0.13 -1.90 -0.20
C ILE A 130 1.30 -1.58 -1.13
N MET A 131 1.01 -1.40 -2.41
CA MET A 131 1.97 -1.01 -3.42
C MET A 131 1.59 0.34 -4.02
N ILE A 132 2.49 1.32 -3.91
CA ILE A 132 2.42 2.60 -4.62
C ILE A 132 3.41 2.49 -5.78
N SER A 133 2.90 2.25 -6.97
CA SER A 133 3.68 1.98 -8.18
C SER A 133 3.81 3.24 -9.04
N ASP A 134 4.92 3.38 -9.74
CA ASP A 134 5.17 4.48 -10.68
C ASP A 134 4.96 4.06 -12.14
N GLU A 135 4.44 2.88 -12.38
CA GLU A 135 4.27 2.34 -13.74
C GLU A 135 3.51 3.28 -14.68
N TYR A 136 2.54 4.01 -14.15
CA TYR A 136 1.73 4.97 -14.91
C TYR A 136 1.88 6.42 -14.45
N GLY A 137 2.80 6.71 -13.56
CA GLY A 137 3.07 8.05 -13.09
C GLY A 137 3.18 8.15 -11.56
N SER A 138 3.39 9.36 -11.08
CA SER A 138 3.59 9.65 -9.67
C SER A 138 2.28 9.66 -8.91
N THR A 139 2.33 9.26 -7.64
CA THR A 139 1.29 9.49 -6.64
C THR A 139 1.73 10.61 -5.73
N VAL A 140 0.87 11.59 -5.55
CA VAL A 140 1.13 12.77 -4.71
C VAL A 140 -0.03 12.98 -3.74
N ASN A 141 0.27 13.45 -2.54
CA ASN A 141 -0.71 13.71 -1.49
C ASN A 141 -1.47 12.44 -1.06
N GLY A 142 -1.12 11.90 0.05
CA GLY A 142 -1.79 10.69 0.50
C GLY A 142 -1.56 10.35 1.95
N ILE A 143 -2.50 9.60 2.49
CA ILE A 143 -2.46 9.09 3.86
C ILE A 143 -2.59 7.57 3.80
N ILE A 144 -1.61 6.88 4.38
CA ILE A 144 -1.59 5.43 4.57
C ILE A 144 -1.50 5.21 6.09
N ARG A 145 -2.64 4.99 6.74
CA ARG A 145 -2.74 5.04 8.20
C ARG A 145 -3.50 3.88 8.81
N GLY A 146 -2.99 3.38 9.94
CA GLY A 146 -3.72 2.43 10.77
C GLY A 146 -3.95 1.08 10.13
N ASN A 147 -3.21 0.73 9.08
CA ASN A 147 -3.35 -0.56 8.44
C ASN A 147 -2.58 -1.63 9.22
N THR A 148 -3.15 -2.83 9.26
CA THR A 148 -2.50 -4.03 9.79
C THR A 148 -2.16 -4.93 8.61
N ILE A 149 -0.87 -5.22 8.44
CA ILE A 149 -0.38 -5.99 7.29
C ILE A 149 0.48 -7.13 7.81
N ASN A 150 0.11 -8.36 7.47
CA ASN A 150 0.77 -9.55 7.98
C ASN A 150 1.12 -10.53 6.87
N ASN A 151 2.28 -11.17 7.00
CA ASN A 151 2.65 -12.36 6.26
C ASN A 151 2.61 -12.14 4.73
N VAL A 152 3.29 -11.10 4.28
CA VAL A 152 3.43 -10.82 2.84
C VAL A 152 4.73 -11.40 2.29
N GLY A 153 4.75 -11.68 0.98
CA GLY A 153 5.90 -12.32 0.33
C GLY A 153 7.05 -11.38 -0.01
N ASP A 154 6.83 -10.08 0.01
CA ASP A 154 7.86 -9.06 -0.31
C ASP A 154 7.74 -7.91 0.69
N ASP A 155 7.68 -6.65 0.26
CA ASP A 155 7.50 -5.50 1.15
C ASP A 155 6.05 -5.38 1.62
N ALA A 156 5.83 -5.07 2.88
CA ALA A 156 4.45 -4.88 3.34
C ALA A 156 3.85 -3.58 2.81
N ILE A 157 4.57 -2.47 2.91
CA ILE A 157 4.24 -1.20 2.25
C ILE A 157 5.40 -0.85 1.32
N ALA A 158 5.14 -0.77 0.03
CA ALA A 158 6.12 -0.44 -0.98
C ALA A 158 5.75 0.88 -1.67
N VAL A 159 6.66 1.85 -1.60
CA VAL A 159 6.55 3.15 -2.29
C VAL A 159 7.70 3.24 -3.28
N TYR A 160 7.43 2.92 -4.53
CA TYR A 160 8.45 2.81 -5.56
C TYR A 160 8.26 3.89 -6.62
N GLY A 161 9.27 4.73 -6.77
CA GLY A 161 9.31 5.78 -7.77
C GLY A 161 9.18 7.20 -7.22
N ASN A 162 8.99 8.16 -8.09
CA ASN A 162 8.90 9.58 -7.76
C ASN A 162 7.53 9.96 -7.18
N HIS A 163 7.27 9.51 -5.96
CA HIS A 163 6.06 9.84 -5.21
C HIS A 163 6.37 10.90 -4.16
N SER A 164 5.39 11.68 -3.75
CA SER A 164 5.63 12.75 -2.78
C SER A 164 4.43 13.09 -1.91
N ASN A 165 4.74 13.73 -0.79
CA ASN A 165 3.77 14.24 0.16
C ASN A 165 2.83 13.12 0.66
N LEU A 166 3.42 12.02 1.09
CA LEU A 166 2.72 10.87 1.67
C LEU A 166 2.97 10.81 3.17
N LEU A 167 1.91 10.50 3.91
CA LEU A 167 1.97 10.21 5.34
C LEU A 167 1.75 8.72 5.56
N ILE A 168 2.76 8.02 6.05
CA ILE A 168 2.70 6.60 6.44
C ILE A 168 2.70 6.55 7.96
N ASP A 169 1.53 6.38 8.55
CA ASP A 169 1.29 6.65 9.96
C ASP A 169 0.59 5.49 10.67
N SER A 170 1.12 5.10 11.81
CA SER A 170 0.47 4.18 12.74
C SER A 170 0.06 2.84 12.11
N ASN A 171 0.82 2.35 11.16
CA ASN A 171 0.61 1.02 10.59
C ASN A 171 1.30 -0.03 11.46
N ARG A 172 0.70 -1.21 11.53
CA ARG A 172 1.25 -2.38 12.22
C ARG A 172 1.59 -3.44 11.19
N ILE A 173 2.86 -3.76 11.08
CA ILE A 173 3.41 -4.69 10.09
C ILE A 173 4.10 -5.85 10.81
N SER A 174 3.83 -7.07 10.37
CA SER A 174 4.46 -8.28 10.88
C SER A 174 4.70 -9.28 9.76
N GLY A 175 5.94 -9.76 9.65
CA GLY A 175 6.27 -10.89 8.77
C GLY A 175 6.32 -10.58 7.27
N ALA A 176 6.94 -9.48 6.86
CA ALA A 176 7.36 -9.29 5.47
C ALA A 176 8.51 -10.25 5.16
N LYS A 177 8.30 -11.20 4.24
CA LYS A 177 9.19 -12.36 4.08
C LYS A 177 10.24 -12.21 2.99
N GLY A 178 10.00 -11.35 2.01
CA GLY A 178 10.88 -11.22 0.86
C GLY A 178 11.89 -10.10 1.00
N PHE A 179 11.50 -8.97 1.55
CA PHE A 179 12.35 -7.80 1.64
C PHE A 179 12.05 -6.97 2.89
N ALA A 180 11.58 -5.74 2.76
CA ALA A 180 11.40 -4.84 3.88
C ALA A 180 9.96 -4.78 4.41
N GLY A 181 9.79 -4.38 5.65
CA GLY A 181 8.47 -4.03 6.16
C GLY A 181 7.90 -2.82 5.44
N ILE A 182 8.65 -1.72 5.44
CA ILE A 182 8.36 -0.51 4.67
C ILE A 182 9.54 -0.23 3.75
N ALA A 183 9.31 -0.16 2.45
CA ALA A 183 10.30 0.21 1.46
C ALA A 183 9.90 1.52 0.76
N ILE A 184 10.85 2.45 0.71
CA ILE A 184 10.71 3.74 0.01
C ILE A 184 11.88 3.84 -0.94
N SER A 185 11.63 3.70 -2.24
CA SER A 185 12.68 3.46 -3.19
C SER A 185 12.53 4.28 -4.48
N CYS A 186 13.65 4.76 -4.99
CA CYS A 186 13.72 5.37 -6.31
C CYS A 186 13.67 4.34 -7.46
N LEU A 187 13.47 3.05 -7.18
CA LEU A 187 13.33 2.04 -8.23
C LEU A 187 12.13 2.35 -9.12
N GLN A 188 12.36 2.36 -10.41
CA GLN A 188 11.32 2.45 -11.43
C GLN A 188 11.34 1.16 -12.26
N ASN A 189 10.18 0.55 -12.45
CA ASN A 189 10.04 -0.69 -13.25
C ASN A 189 11.08 -1.77 -12.88
N GLY A 190 11.38 -1.91 -11.59
CA GLY A 190 12.36 -2.87 -11.08
C GLY A 190 13.82 -2.49 -11.33
N GLN A 191 14.10 -1.32 -11.90
CA GLN A 191 15.45 -0.80 -12.09
C GLN A 191 15.76 0.32 -11.11
N GLN A 192 16.90 0.22 -10.47
CA GLN A 192 17.40 1.29 -9.61
C GLN A 192 17.79 2.47 -10.50
N ILE A 193 17.03 3.54 -10.39
CA ILE A 193 17.42 4.83 -10.96
C ILE A 193 18.28 5.54 -9.94
N ARG A 194 19.51 5.82 -10.32
CA ARG A 194 20.40 6.60 -9.49
C ARG A 194 19.82 8.01 -9.32
N VAL A 195 19.62 8.38 -8.08
CA VAL A 195 19.20 9.74 -7.74
C VAL A 195 20.44 10.62 -7.74
N ASP A 196 20.66 11.32 -8.83
CA ASP A 196 21.76 12.30 -8.95
C ASP A 196 21.39 13.66 -8.37
N ASN A 197 20.10 13.88 -8.10
CA ASN A 197 19.58 15.12 -7.50
C ASN A 197 18.23 14.86 -6.82
N GLU A 198 17.73 15.86 -6.11
CA GLU A 198 16.48 15.81 -5.33
C GLU A 198 15.20 15.76 -6.19
N THR A 199 15.25 15.46 -7.47
CA THR A 199 14.09 15.57 -8.36
C THR A 199 13.53 14.26 -8.86
N THR A 200 14.22 13.14 -8.63
CA THR A 200 13.87 11.84 -9.26
C THR A 200 13.46 10.74 -8.29
N GLY A 201 13.65 10.93 -7.00
CA GLY A 201 13.29 9.95 -5.97
C GLY A 201 12.01 10.29 -5.22
N PRO A 202 11.52 9.35 -4.41
CA PRO A 202 10.43 9.65 -3.48
C PRO A 202 10.86 10.69 -2.46
N HIS A 203 9.97 11.62 -2.12
CA HIS A 203 10.33 12.76 -1.27
C HIS A 203 9.16 13.35 -0.50
N ASP A 204 9.48 14.14 0.52
CA ASP A 204 8.49 14.74 1.39
C ASP A 204 7.51 13.69 1.95
N ILE A 205 8.09 12.58 2.41
CA ILE A 205 7.34 11.46 2.98
C ILE A 205 7.58 11.44 4.49
N ILE A 206 6.49 11.33 5.23
CA ILE A 206 6.52 11.19 6.69
C ILE A 206 6.18 9.75 7.04
N VAL A 207 7.10 9.09 7.75
CA VAL A 207 6.93 7.72 8.27
C VAL A 207 6.95 7.81 9.78
N THR A 208 5.80 7.72 10.42
CA THR A 208 5.69 7.99 11.85
C THR A 208 4.75 7.05 12.58
N GLY A 209 5.09 6.70 13.81
CA GLY A 209 4.23 5.90 14.68
C GLY A 209 3.99 4.46 14.24
N ASN A 210 4.73 3.94 13.27
CA ASN A 210 4.55 2.58 12.79
C ASN A 210 5.24 1.57 13.71
N VAL A 211 4.67 0.38 13.81
CA VAL A 211 5.26 -0.78 14.47
C VAL A 211 5.53 -1.84 13.41
N VAL A 212 6.80 -2.12 13.18
CA VAL A 212 7.27 -3.08 12.16
C VAL A 212 8.10 -4.16 12.84
N SER A 213 7.71 -5.42 12.68
CA SER A 213 8.37 -6.54 13.33
C SER A 213 8.47 -7.78 12.46
N GLY A 214 9.47 -8.61 12.73
CA GLY A 214 9.59 -9.96 12.15
C GLY A 214 9.79 -9.99 10.64
N CYS A 215 10.46 -9.00 10.05
CA CYS A 215 10.76 -8.98 8.63
C CYS A 215 11.99 -9.83 8.31
N SER A 216 11.99 -10.49 7.17
CA SER A 216 13.12 -11.29 6.70
C SER A 216 14.25 -10.44 6.13
N GLY A 217 13.95 -9.26 5.64
CA GLY A 217 14.91 -8.22 5.30
C GLY A 217 14.98 -7.15 6.38
N GLU A 218 15.04 -5.91 5.97
CA GLU A 218 15.05 -4.74 6.84
C GLU A 218 13.63 -4.44 7.35
N ALA A 219 13.51 -3.82 8.52
CA ALA A 219 12.21 -3.29 8.94
C ALA A 219 11.82 -2.08 8.09
N LEU A 220 12.75 -1.16 7.86
CA LEU A 220 12.58 0.01 7.00
C LEU A 220 13.78 0.12 6.05
N TYR A 221 13.50 0.26 4.77
CA TYR A 221 14.52 0.40 3.73
C TYR A 221 14.23 1.57 2.82
N CYS A 222 15.15 2.50 2.71
CA CYS A 222 15.06 3.65 1.83
C CYS A 222 16.21 3.62 0.81
N ILE A 223 15.88 3.74 -0.47
CA ILE A 223 16.84 3.88 -1.57
C ILE A 223 16.56 5.17 -2.29
N GLY A 224 17.52 6.08 -2.31
CA GLY A 224 17.43 7.31 -3.08
C GLY A 224 16.24 8.20 -2.72
N SER A 225 15.78 8.15 -1.48
CA SER A 225 14.75 9.05 -0.98
C SER A 225 15.37 10.35 -0.45
N TYR A 226 14.62 11.44 -0.55
CA TYR A 226 15.05 12.71 0.04
C TYR A 226 13.92 13.40 0.80
N LYS A 227 14.27 14.17 1.82
CA LYS A 227 13.29 14.80 2.72
C LYS A 227 12.26 13.79 3.21
N THR A 228 12.72 12.64 3.67
CA THR A 228 11.91 11.63 4.32
C THR A 228 12.10 11.77 5.83
N TYR A 229 10.99 11.88 6.54
CA TYR A 229 10.97 12.12 7.99
C TYR A 229 10.50 10.86 8.68
N ILE A 230 11.42 10.19 9.38
CA ILE A 230 11.21 8.89 9.99
C ILE A 230 11.25 9.08 11.51
N THR A 231 10.08 9.10 12.15
CA THR A 231 9.97 9.47 13.56
C THR A 231 8.97 8.58 14.32
N TYR A 232 9.28 8.31 15.58
CA TYR A 232 8.39 7.60 16.50
C TYR A 232 7.96 6.20 16.02
N ASN A 233 8.79 5.53 15.23
CA ASN A 233 8.53 4.15 14.82
C ASN A 233 9.20 3.17 15.80
N THR A 234 8.60 1.99 15.90
CA THR A 234 9.21 0.81 16.55
C THR A 234 9.58 -0.19 15.46
N LEU A 235 10.87 -0.40 15.27
CA LEU A 235 11.43 -1.22 14.20
C LEU A 235 12.23 -2.35 14.87
N ARG A 236 11.71 -3.58 14.84
CA ARG A 236 12.25 -4.65 15.66
C ARG A 236 12.19 -6.03 15.03
N ASP A 237 13.04 -6.90 15.55
CA ASP A 237 13.05 -8.35 15.28
C ASP A 237 13.19 -8.68 13.79
N SER A 238 13.92 -7.87 13.04
CA SER A 238 14.23 -8.13 11.64
C SER A 238 15.48 -9.00 11.49
N ILE A 239 15.49 -9.83 10.44
CA ILE A 239 16.64 -10.69 10.14
C ILE A 239 17.85 -9.83 9.74
N LEU A 240 17.62 -8.81 8.93
CA LEU A 240 18.61 -7.82 8.54
C LEU A 240 18.49 -6.55 9.39
N GLU A 241 18.85 -5.41 8.87
CA GLU A 241 18.88 -4.15 9.62
C GLU A 241 17.47 -3.70 10.02
N GLY A 242 17.39 -2.99 11.15
CA GLY A 242 16.17 -2.27 11.52
C GLY A 242 15.87 -1.14 10.55
N VAL A 243 16.90 -0.42 10.13
CA VAL A 243 16.81 0.69 9.17
C VAL A 243 18.01 0.64 8.23
N CYS A 244 17.75 0.84 6.95
CA CYS A 244 18.80 1.05 5.96
C CYS A 244 18.44 2.27 5.09
N LEU A 245 19.36 3.22 5.01
CA LEU A 245 19.29 4.38 4.11
C LEU A 245 20.42 4.23 3.10
N ASP A 246 20.08 3.94 1.86
CA ASP A 246 21.03 3.50 0.84
C ASP A 246 20.94 4.33 -0.45
N SER A 247 21.99 4.27 -1.24
CA SER A 247 22.07 4.70 -2.63
C SER A 247 21.48 6.09 -2.93
N GLY A 248 22.07 7.11 -2.36
CA GLY A 248 21.75 8.50 -2.69
C GLY A 248 20.61 9.09 -1.86
N CYS A 249 20.31 8.54 -0.70
CA CYS A 249 19.42 9.21 0.27
C CYS A 249 20.01 10.55 0.69
N ILE A 250 19.23 11.62 0.61
CA ILE A 250 19.67 12.99 0.86
C ILE A 250 18.67 13.72 1.76
N GLY A 251 19.18 14.39 2.80
CA GLY A 251 18.37 15.29 3.62
C GLY A 251 17.21 14.61 4.35
N ASN A 252 17.36 13.34 4.68
CA ASN A 252 16.37 12.61 5.48
C ASN A 252 16.57 12.91 6.97
N TYR A 253 15.48 12.85 7.71
CA TYR A 253 15.45 13.07 9.14
C TYR A 253 15.04 11.79 9.86
N PHE A 254 15.87 11.34 10.80
CA PHE A 254 15.62 10.14 11.57
C PHE A 254 15.77 10.46 13.05
N ALA A 255 14.67 10.39 13.82
CA ALA A 255 14.69 10.71 15.24
C ALA A 255 13.54 10.05 16.01
N HIS A 256 13.76 9.84 17.31
CA HIS A 256 12.75 9.32 18.23
C HIS A 256 12.19 7.95 17.83
N ASN A 257 13.00 7.11 17.18
CA ASN A 257 12.61 5.75 16.84
C ASN A 257 13.18 4.77 17.86
N GLU A 258 12.47 3.69 18.08
CA GLU A 258 12.95 2.53 18.82
C GLU A 258 13.39 1.47 17.81
N VAL A 259 14.66 1.16 17.74
CA VAL A 259 15.24 0.19 16.80
C VAL A 259 15.93 -0.89 17.63
N VAL A 260 15.29 -2.05 17.75
CA VAL A 260 15.74 -3.08 18.71
C VAL A 260 15.70 -4.48 18.11
N ASN A 261 16.66 -5.30 18.52
CA ASN A 261 16.75 -6.73 18.21
C ASN A 261 16.66 -7.03 16.70
N ASN A 262 17.36 -6.24 15.89
CA ASN A 262 17.49 -6.48 14.45
C ASN A 262 18.86 -7.09 14.14
N GLY A 263 19.09 -7.52 12.90
CA GLY A 263 20.34 -8.15 12.51
C GLY A 263 20.53 -9.54 13.10
N ILE A 264 19.45 -10.28 13.33
CA ILE A 264 19.48 -11.57 14.02
C ILE A 264 19.98 -12.73 13.16
N ALA A 265 20.30 -12.48 11.90
CA ALA A 265 20.91 -13.48 11.00
C ALA A 265 22.40 -13.77 11.30
N GLY A 266 22.90 -13.36 12.46
CA GLY A 266 24.25 -13.69 12.93
C GLY A 266 25.37 -12.96 12.18
N GLY A 267 25.94 -11.95 12.81
CA GLY A 267 27.12 -11.25 12.32
C GLY A 267 26.86 -9.92 11.62
N LEU A 268 25.62 -9.54 11.42
CA LEU A 268 25.29 -8.19 10.97
C LEU A 268 25.00 -7.30 12.17
N PRO A 269 25.51 -6.06 12.19
CA PRO A 269 25.16 -5.11 13.23
C PRO A 269 23.67 -4.77 13.15
N GLY A 270 22.99 -4.80 14.29
CA GLY A 270 21.57 -4.48 14.42
C GLY A 270 21.26 -3.00 14.21
#